data_99b06d9e664d464ae8178d379245d6db
#
_entry.id   99b06d9e664d464ae8178d379245d6db
#
_cell.length_a   1.000
_cell.length_b   1.000
_cell.length_c   1.000
_cell.angle_alpha   90.00
_cell.angle_beta   90.00
_cell.angle_gamma   90.00
#
_symmetry.space_group_name_H-M   'P 1'
#
loop_
_entity.id
_entity.type
_entity.pdbx_description
1 polymer ?
#
loop_
_entity_poly.entity_id
_entity_poly.type
_entity_poly.pdbx_seq_one_letter_code
_entity_poly.pdbx_strand_id
1 'polypeptide(L)'
;YYYPEKGYKIAQGIHLPPFRVPTVGDLYANGVVIQTGVDSSGQQIEPDIIPYKGSVMEIQEQTLDYFDALIYCESISEGTLDNWHLPDMLNLVLLHTRQREFNMLLAKHQGTLLYDEEYWCKDNSVIDLGVAFNMANSSLDICPKKEKRQVRAILDY
;
A
#
# COMPACT_ATOMS: atom_id res chain seq x y z
N TYR A 1 -12.87 -4.87 7.15
CA TYR A 1 -13.31 -4.89 7.31
C TYR A 1 -13.65 -4.83 7.52
N TYR A 2 -13.29 -4.94 7.05
CA TYR A 2 -13.95 -5.06 7.14
C TYR A 2 -14.25 -5.23 7.83
N TYR A 3 -14.16 -5.31 8.03
CA TYR A 3 -14.72 -5.60 8.73
C TYR A 3 -15.01 -6.40 9.10
N PRO A 4 -14.61 -6.77 8.94
CA PRO A 4 -15.28 -7.60 9.52
C PRO A 4 -14.94 -7.89 10.70
N GLU A 5 -14.30 -8.11 11.09
CA GLU A 5 -14.22 -8.51 12.17
C GLU A 5 -14.75 -7.63 12.99
N LYS A 6 -14.56 -6.73 13.02
CA LYS A 6 -15.30 -5.92 13.72
C LYS A 6 -16.54 -5.78 13.12
N GLY A 7 -16.66 -6.17 12.02
CA GLY A 7 -17.89 -6.01 11.38
C GLY A 7 -18.94 -6.97 11.81
N TYR A 8 -18.72 -7.88 12.74
CA TYR A 8 -19.67 -8.86 12.96
C TYR A 8 -20.49 -8.72 14.14
N LYS A 9 -20.94 -7.58 14.51
CA LYS A 9 -21.82 -7.37 15.65
C LYS A 9 -23.23 -7.71 15.40
N ILE A 10 -23.50 -8.55 14.47
CA ILE A 10 -24.83 -8.91 14.12
C ILE A 10 -25.59 -9.53 15.27
N ALA A 11 -24.89 -10.27 16.10
CA ALA A 11 -25.52 -10.92 17.20
C ALA A 11 -26.15 -9.96 18.17
N GLN A 12 -25.85 -8.72 18.10
CA GLN A 12 -26.45 -7.75 19.01
C GLN A 12 -27.63 -7.04 18.41
N GLY A 13 -28.12 -7.52 17.31
CA GLY A 13 -29.24 -6.89 16.65
C GLY A 13 -28.89 -5.61 15.91
N ILE A 14 -27.61 -5.31 15.80
CA ILE A 14 -27.18 -4.13 15.09
C ILE A 14 -27.29 -4.39 13.61
N HIS A 15 -27.92 -3.47 12.91
CA HIS A 15 -28.02 -3.60 11.47
C HIS A 15 -26.71 -3.11 10.85
N LEU A 16 -25.93 -4.02 10.30
CA LEU A 16 -24.68 -3.71 9.65
C LEU A 16 -24.89 -3.62 8.15
N PRO A 17 -24.16 -2.75 7.47
CA PRO A 17 -24.23 -2.73 6.02
C PRO A 17 -23.74 -4.05 5.45
N PRO A 18 -24.21 -4.45 4.28
CA PRO A 18 -23.73 -5.68 3.67
C PRO A 18 -22.23 -5.61 3.44
N PHE A 19 -21.57 -6.74 3.52
CA PHE A 19 -20.16 -6.79 3.22
C PHE A 19 -19.94 -6.36 1.78
N ARG A 20 -18.97 -5.49 1.57
CA ARG A 20 -18.66 -4.98 0.26
C ARG A 20 -17.20 -5.28 -0.05
N VAL A 21 -16.95 -5.82 -1.25
CA VAL A 21 -15.58 -6.03 -1.71
C VAL A 21 -14.91 -4.69 -1.88
N PRO A 22 -13.72 -4.47 -1.31
CA PRO A 22 -13.03 -3.19 -1.48
C PRO A 22 -12.73 -2.90 -2.94
N THR A 23 -12.81 -1.65 -3.33
CA THR A 23 -12.44 -1.19 -4.66
C THR A 23 -11.38 -0.13 -4.55
N VAL A 24 -10.69 0.12 -5.66
CA VAL A 24 -9.63 1.13 -5.70
C VAL A 24 -10.18 2.47 -5.24
N GLY A 25 -9.46 3.10 -4.32
CA GLY A 25 -9.87 4.39 -3.76
C GLY A 25 -10.52 4.29 -2.40
N ASP A 26 -10.96 3.11 -1.98
CA ASP A 26 -11.54 2.94 -0.66
C ASP A 26 -10.48 3.08 0.42
N LEU A 27 -10.90 3.58 1.58
CA LEU A 27 -10.01 3.58 2.75
C LEU A 27 -10.06 2.21 3.41
N TYR A 28 -8.90 1.71 3.79
CA TYR A 28 -8.79 0.43 4.48
C TYR A 28 -7.50 0.42 5.30
N ALA A 29 -7.60 0.10 6.57
CA ALA A 29 -6.42 -0.07 7.43
C ALA A 29 -5.46 1.12 7.40
N ASN A 30 -6.00 2.33 7.37
CA ASN A 30 -5.21 3.56 7.35
C ASN A 30 -4.46 3.77 6.04
N GLY A 31 -5.00 3.25 4.98
CA GLY A 31 -4.44 3.41 3.65
C GLY A 31 -5.53 3.51 2.60
N VAL A 32 -5.11 3.64 1.36
CA VAL A 32 -5.99 3.72 0.20
C VAL A 32 -5.79 2.46 -0.64
N VAL A 33 -6.87 1.80 -0.98
CA VAL A 33 -6.81 0.61 -1.83
C VAL A 33 -6.33 1.04 -3.22
N ILE A 34 -5.23 0.45 -3.68
CA ILE A 34 -4.62 0.80 -4.96
C ILE A 34 -4.77 -0.30 -5.99
N GLN A 35 -5.08 -1.52 -5.56
CA GLN A 35 -5.21 -2.65 -6.46
C GLN A 35 -6.15 -3.67 -5.84
N THR A 36 -6.99 -4.27 -6.67
CA THR A 36 -7.91 -5.29 -6.22
C THR A 36 -8.24 -6.21 -7.40
N GLY A 37 -8.83 -7.36 -7.12
CA GLY A 37 -9.26 -8.29 -8.15
C GLY A 37 -10.57 -7.91 -8.79
N VAL A 38 -11.19 -6.79 -8.39
CA VAL A 38 -12.42 -6.32 -9.01
C VAL A 38 -12.26 -4.88 -9.47
N ASP A 39 -13.05 -4.47 -10.45
CA ASP A 39 -13.05 -3.09 -10.91
C ASP A 39 -14.01 -2.25 -10.04
N SER A 40 -14.18 -1.00 -10.39
CA SER A 40 -15.01 -0.09 -9.61
C SER A 40 -16.48 -0.47 -9.60
N SER A 41 -16.91 -1.32 -10.54
CA SER A 41 -18.30 -1.79 -10.59
C SER A 41 -18.48 -3.08 -9.81
N GLY A 42 -17.40 -3.67 -9.29
CA GLY A 42 -17.46 -4.94 -8.59
C GLY A 42 -17.27 -6.15 -9.49
N GLN A 43 -16.99 -5.94 -10.78
CA GLN A 43 -16.74 -7.04 -11.69
C GLN A 43 -15.32 -7.56 -11.51
N GLN A 44 -15.16 -8.88 -11.47
CA GLN A 44 -13.84 -9.48 -11.37
C GLN A 44 -13.06 -9.19 -12.65
N ILE A 45 -11.88 -8.57 -12.48
CA ILE A 45 -11.09 -8.14 -13.61
C ILE A 45 -10.41 -9.32 -14.28
N GLU A 46 -9.85 -10.21 -13.47
CA GLU A 46 -9.14 -11.39 -13.98
C GLU A 46 -9.64 -12.63 -13.28
N PRO A 47 -9.90 -13.71 -14.02
CA PRO A 47 -10.48 -14.92 -13.43
C PRO A 47 -9.62 -15.56 -12.35
N ASP A 48 -8.31 -15.40 -12.44
CA ASP A 48 -7.39 -16.04 -11.51
C ASP A 48 -7.11 -15.22 -10.27
N ILE A 49 -7.61 -13.99 -10.21
CA ILE A 49 -7.39 -13.14 -9.06
C ILE A 49 -8.60 -13.26 -8.13
N ILE A 50 -8.32 -13.59 -6.87
CA ILE A 50 -9.38 -13.67 -5.87
C ILE A 50 -9.91 -12.27 -5.62
N PRO A 51 -11.23 -12.03 -5.78
CA PRO A 51 -11.78 -10.68 -5.71
C PRO A 51 -11.53 -9.96 -4.40
N TYR A 52 -11.35 -10.72 -3.32
CA TYR A 52 -11.15 -10.11 -2.00
C TYR A 52 -9.68 -9.84 -1.68
N LYS A 53 -8.78 -10.12 -2.63
CA LYS A 53 -7.36 -9.83 -2.45
C LYS A 53 -7.01 -8.53 -3.13
N GLY A 54 -6.07 -7.81 -2.54
CA GLY A 54 -5.64 -6.56 -3.13
C GLY A 54 -4.49 -5.96 -2.33
N SER A 55 -4.18 -4.71 -2.64
CA SER A 55 -3.10 -3.99 -1.99
C SER A 55 -3.57 -2.61 -1.58
N VAL A 56 -3.03 -2.15 -0.46
CA VAL A 56 -3.34 -0.84 0.13
C VAL A 56 -2.04 -0.06 0.24
N MET A 57 -2.09 1.21 -0.12
CA MET A 57 -0.97 2.12 0.06
C MET A 57 -1.23 2.96 1.30
N GLU A 58 -0.25 3.03 2.21
CA GLU A 58 -0.39 3.88 3.38
C GLU A 58 -0.59 5.33 2.95
N ILE A 59 -1.41 6.08 3.67
CA ILE A 59 -1.67 7.47 3.31
C ILE A 59 -0.55 8.40 3.73
N GLN A 60 0.34 7.97 4.62
CA GLN A 60 1.47 8.77 5.07
C GLN A 60 2.77 8.28 4.42
N GLU A 61 3.76 9.14 4.42
CA GLU A 61 5.05 8.83 3.80
C GLU A 61 6.16 9.18 4.78
N GLN A 62 7.23 8.40 4.74
CA GLN A 62 8.40 8.61 5.59
C GLN A 62 9.63 8.79 4.71
N THR A 63 10.68 9.38 5.28
CA THR A 63 11.99 9.48 4.63
C THR A 63 12.98 8.82 5.57
N LEU A 64 13.42 7.62 5.22
CA LEU A 64 14.22 6.78 6.11
C LEU A 64 15.28 6.02 5.31
N ASP A 65 16.31 5.54 6.01
CA ASP A 65 17.22 4.60 5.36
C ASP A 65 16.52 3.24 5.26
N TYR A 66 17.14 2.31 4.56
CA TYR A 66 16.48 1.04 4.26
C TYR A 66 16.18 0.23 5.54
N PHE A 67 17.09 0.22 6.48
CA PHE A 67 16.92 -0.57 7.71
C PHE A 67 15.83 0.03 8.58
N ASP A 68 15.80 1.35 8.70
CA ASP A 68 14.75 2.03 9.45
C ASP A 68 13.41 1.89 8.74
N ALA A 69 13.41 1.80 7.41
CA ALA A 69 12.19 1.56 6.66
C ALA A 69 11.59 0.20 6.99
N LEU A 70 12.42 -0.83 7.11
CA LEU A 70 11.94 -2.16 7.52
C LEU A 70 11.37 -2.12 8.92
N ILE A 71 12.05 -1.44 9.84
CA ILE A 71 11.56 -1.29 11.22
C ILE A 71 10.24 -0.53 11.25
N TYR A 72 10.12 0.50 10.44
CA TYR A 72 8.89 1.27 10.36
C TYR A 72 7.71 0.40 9.93
N CYS A 73 7.88 -0.37 8.85
CA CYS A 73 6.82 -1.25 8.37
C CYS A 73 6.43 -2.28 9.42
N GLU A 74 7.42 -2.80 10.15
CA GLU A 74 7.14 -3.75 11.21
C GLU A 74 6.38 -3.07 12.35
N SER A 75 6.74 -1.83 12.69
CA SER A 75 6.11 -1.12 13.79
C SER A 75 4.64 -0.82 13.52
N ILE A 76 4.29 -0.48 12.29
CA ILE A 76 2.88 -0.19 11.97
C ILE A 76 2.07 -1.46 11.81
N SER A 77 2.73 -2.62 11.74
CA SER A 77 2.05 -3.91 11.72
C SER A 77 1.83 -4.47 13.12
N GLU A 78 2.55 -3.93 14.10
CA GLU A 78 2.56 -4.47 15.44
C GLU A 78 1.19 -4.36 16.11
N GLY A 79 0.75 -5.42 16.73
CA GLY A 79 -0.53 -5.41 17.42
C GLY A 79 -1.74 -5.55 16.51
N THR A 80 -1.52 -5.78 15.22
CA THR A 80 -2.61 -5.96 14.26
C THR A 80 -2.42 -7.27 13.52
N LEU A 81 -3.41 -7.62 12.70
CA LEU A 81 -3.29 -8.75 11.79
C LEU A 81 -2.75 -8.31 10.44
N ASP A 82 -2.53 -7.02 10.27
CA ASP A 82 -2.04 -6.47 9.02
C ASP A 82 -0.53 -6.68 8.92
N ASN A 83 -0.06 -6.86 7.71
CA ASN A 83 1.37 -7.08 7.46
C ASN A 83 1.85 -6.06 6.45
N TRP A 84 2.25 -4.91 6.96
CA TRP A 84 2.78 -3.84 6.12
C TRP A 84 4.22 -4.14 5.74
N HIS A 85 4.57 -3.81 4.51
CA HIS A 85 5.92 -4.07 4.01
C HIS A 85 6.33 -3.00 3.02
N LEU A 86 7.61 -2.99 2.66
CA LEU A 86 8.08 -2.11 1.61
C LEU A 86 7.48 -2.56 0.27
N PRO A 87 7.19 -1.61 -0.62
CA PRO A 87 6.64 -1.96 -1.92
C PRO A 87 7.64 -2.76 -2.75
N ASP A 88 7.14 -3.69 -3.52
CA ASP A 88 7.96 -4.36 -4.51
C ASP A 88 7.93 -3.55 -5.82
N MET A 89 8.65 -4.07 -6.82
CA MET A 89 8.74 -3.40 -8.11
C MET A 89 7.38 -3.19 -8.76
N LEU A 90 6.50 -4.20 -8.68
CA LEU A 90 5.18 -4.09 -9.30
C LEU A 90 4.31 -3.06 -8.61
N ASN A 91 4.39 -2.99 -7.29
CA ASN A 91 3.68 -1.96 -6.54
C ASN A 91 4.13 -0.57 -7.00
N LEU A 92 5.45 -0.38 -7.10
CA LEU A 92 5.99 0.93 -7.45
C LEU A 92 5.68 1.33 -8.90
N VAL A 93 5.71 0.37 -9.81
CA VAL A 93 5.31 0.64 -11.19
C VAL A 93 3.84 1.06 -11.25
N LEU A 94 2.99 0.41 -10.46
CA LEU A 94 1.58 0.79 -10.40
C LEU A 94 1.42 2.21 -9.87
N LEU A 95 2.14 2.54 -8.79
CA LEU A 95 2.08 3.90 -8.23
C LEU A 95 2.56 4.94 -9.22
N HIS A 96 3.62 4.64 -9.97
CA HIS A 96 4.12 5.56 -10.97
C HIS A 96 3.13 5.75 -12.11
N THR A 97 2.59 4.64 -12.62
CA THR A 97 1.69 4.67 -13.77
C THR A 97 0.42 5.46 -13.47
N ARG A 98 -0.08 5.37 -12.23
CA ARG A 98 -1.32 6.02 -11.83
C ARG A 98 -1.07 7.07 -10.75
N GLN A 99 0.10 7.68 -10.74
CA GLN A 99 0.48 8.63 -9.68
C GLN A 99 -0.51 9.77 -9.55
N ARG A 100 -0.95 10.33 -10.67
CA ARG A 100 -1.88 11.45 -10.65
C ARG A 100 -3.20 11.07 -9.97
N GLU A 101 -3.73 9.92 -10.34
CA GLU A 101 -4.97 9.42 -9.79
C GLU A 101 -4.84 9.14 -8.29
N PHE A 102 -3.77 8.47 -7.90
CA PHE A 102 -3.55 8.16 -6.49
C PHE A 102 -3.30 9.41 -5.68
N ASN A 103 -2.63 10.42 -6.25
CA ASN A 103 -2.44 11.68 -5.54
C ASN A 103 -3.76 12.41 -5.30
N MET A 104 -4.71 12.29 -6.23
CA MET A 104 -6.04 12.85 -5.99
C MET A 104 -6.74 12.15 -4.82
N LEU A 105 -6.59 10.82 -4.73
CA LEU A 105 -7.16 10.06 -3.63
C LEU A 105 -6.48 10.39 -2.30
N LEU A 106 -5.15 10.51 -2.31
CA LEU A 106 -4.40 10.88 -1.12
C LEU A 106 -4.82 12.26 -0.63
N ALA A 107 -4.95 13.23 -1.53
CA ALA A 107 -5.38 14.56 -1.16
C ALA A 107 -6.78 14.56 -0.57
N LYS A 108 -7.67 13.73 -1.13
CA LYS A 108 -9.03 13.61 -0.63
C LYS A 108 -9.06 13.11 0.81
N HIS A 109 -8.11 12.27 1.18
CA HIS A 109 -8.06 11.69 2.52
C HIS A 109 -6.97 12.33 3.39
N GLN A 110 -6.45 13.48 2.97
CA GLN A 110 -5.48 14.26 3.74
C GLN A 110 -4.17 13.50 3.97
N GLY A 111 -3.81 12.65 3.04
CA GLY A 111 -2.55 11.93 3.09
C GLY A 111 -1.42 12.71 2.45
N THR A 112 -0.21 12.15 2.55
CA THR A 112 0.96 12.73 1.90
C THR A 112 0.98 12.29 0.44
N LEU A 113 1.18 13.22 -0.47
CA LEU A 113 1.19 12.90 -1.90
C LEU A 113 2.45 12.12 -2.28
N LEU A 114 2.36 11.36 -3.35
CA LEU A 114 3.53 10.74 -3.95
C LEU A 114 4.29 11.82 -4.70
N TYR A 115 5.60 11.86 -4.49
CA TYR A 115 6.45 12.87 -5.13
C TYR A 115 7.31 12.23 -6.22
N ASP A 116 7.90 13.06 -7.07
CA ASP A 116 8.85 12.61 -8.07
C ASP A 116 10.23 12.44 -7.43
N GLU A 117 10.30 11.49 -6.50
CA GLU A 117 11.48 11.20 -5.70
C GLU A 117 11.79 9.71 -5.79
N GLU A 118 12.87 9.30 -5.15
CA GLU A 118 13.23 7.90 -5.10
C GLU A 118 12.62 7.21 -3.89
N TYR A 119 12.05 6.05 -4.11
CA TYR A 119 11.37 5.25 -3.09
C TYR A 119 12.09 3.93 -2.91
N TRP A 120 12.25 3.52 -1.65
CA TRP A 120 12.83 2.21 -1.39
C TRP A 120 11.97 1.11 -1.97
N CYS A 121 12.61 0.19 -2.67
CA CYS A 121 11.99 -1.00 -3.20
C CYS A 121 12.40 -2.18 -2.33
N LYS A 122 11.47 -3.10 -2.09
CA LYS A 122 11.75 -4.28 -1.30
C LYS A 122 12.88 -5.09 -1.95
N ASP A 123 13.87 -5.42 -1.15
CA ASP A 123 15.05 -6.12 -1.63
C ASP A 123 15.39 -7.22 -0.64
N ASN A 124 15.58 -8.44 -1.12
CA ASN A 124 15.89 -9.57 -0.28
C ASN A 124 17.39 -9.82 -0.16
N SER A 125 18.21 -8.97 -0.75
CA SER A 125 19.65 -9.15 -0.69
C SER A 125 20.15 -8.79 0.71
N VAL A 126 21.26 -9.38 1.10
CA VAL A 126 21.86 -9.12 2.41
C VAL A 126 23.04 -8.16 2.33
N ILE A 127 23.30 -7.61 1.17
CA ILE A 127 24.42 -6.68 1.00
C ILE A 127 23.98 -5.26 1.38
N ASP A 128 24.94 -4.36 1.46
CA ASP A 128 24.69 -2.99 1.89
C ASP A 128 24.09 -2.08 0.83
N LEU A 129 23.88 -2.60 -0.36
CA LEU A 129 23.28 -1.85 -1.46
C LEU A 129 21.83 -2.25 -1.63
N GLY A 130 20.98 -1.27 -1.78
CA GLY A 130 19.57 -1.47 -2.01
C GLY A 130 19.15 -0.90 -3.35
N VAL A 131 17.87 -1.06 -3.66
CA VAL A 131 17.29 -0.57 -4.91
C VAL A 131 16.28 0.51 -4.58
N ALA A 132 16.41 1.65 -5.24
CA ALA A 132 15.44 2.72 -5.14
C ALA A 132 14.76 2.88 -6.50
N PHE A 133 13.47 3.15 -6.47
CA PHE A 133 12.66 3.34 -7.67
C PHE A 133 12.39 4.84 -7.83
N ASN A 134 12.72 5.38 -8.99
CA ASN A 134 12.49 6.78 -9.26
C ASN A 134 11.05 6.98 -9.73
N MET A 135 10.25 7.64 -8.92
CA MET A 135 8.82 7.81 -9.20
C MET A 135 8.58 8.73 -10.40
N ALA A 136 9.55 9.57 -10.75
CA ALA A 136 9.39 10.47 -11.88
C ALA A 136 9.48 9.75 -13.23
N ASN A 137 10.40 8.79 -13.35
CA ASN A 137 10.67 8.16 -14.64
C ASN A 137 10.71 6.64 -14.61
N SER A 138 10.36 6.04 -13.48
CA SER A 138 10.32 4.59 -13.28
C SER A 138 11.67 3.89 -13.46
N SER A 139 12.77 4.62 -13.36
CA SER A 139 14.09 4.01 -13.42
C SER A 139 14.48 3.44 -12.05
N LEU A 140 15.38 2.47 -12.06
CA LEU A 140 15.92 1.91 -10.83
C LEU A 140 17.32 2.45 -10.60
N ASP A 141 17.63 2.66 -9.33
CA ASP A 141 18.94 3.14 -8.92
C ASP A 141 19.45 2.25 -7.80
N ILE A 142 20.71 1.91 -7.84
CA ILE A 142 21.34 1.12 -6.78
C ILE A 142 22.06 2.11 -5.87
N CYS A 143 21.72 2.08 -4.59
CA CYS A 143 22.29 3.04 -3.65
C CYS A 143 22.53 2.38 -2.30
N PRO A 144 23.43 2.97 -1.49
CA PRO A 144 23.71 2.43 -0.16
C PRO A 144 22.45 2.40 0.71
N LYS A 145 22.21 1.32 1.41
CA LYS A 145 21.05 1.17 2.28
C LYS A 145 21.01 2.16 3.43
N LYS A 146 22.14 2.76 3.76
CA LYS A 146 22.21 3.76 4.83
C LYS A 146 21.76 5.15 4.39
N GLU A 147 21.56 5.36 3.10
CA GLU A 147 21.06 6.64 2.61
C GLU A 147 19.55 6.69 2.79
N LYS A 148 19.02 7.90 2.91
CA LYS A 148 17.58 8.05 3.11
C LYS A 148 16.86 8.18 1.80
N ARG A 149 15.73 7.50 1.70
CA ARG A 149 14.83 7.58 0.55
C ARG A 149 13.41 7.57 1.07
N GLN A 150 12.46 7.83 0.20
CA GLN A 150 11.06 7.84 0.57
C GLN A 150 10.56 6.43 0.81
N VAL A 151 9.63 6.30 1.76
CA VAL A 151 9.03 5.03 2.13
C VAL A 151 7.53 5.16 2.06
N ARG A 152 6.92 4.35 1.24
CA ARG A 152 5.46 4.28 1.16
C ARG A 152 5.07 2.83 1.41
N ALA A 153 4.65 2.52 2.62
CA ALA A 153 4.35 1.15 2.99
C ALA A 153 3.14 0.59 2.24
N ILE A 154 3.16 -0.69 1.99
CA ILE A 154 2.11 -1.41 1.27
C ILE A 154 1.61 -2.54 2.17
N LEU A 155 0.30 -2.75 2.15
CA LEU A 155 -0.35 -3.84 2.83
C LEU A 155 -1.06 -4.70 1.80
N ASP A 156 -0.83 -6.00 1.81
CA ASP A 156 -1.58 -6.94 0.98
C ASP A 156 -2.64 -7.60 1.84
N TYR A 157 -3.87 -7.62 1.35
CA TYR A 157 -4.97 -8.21 2.11
C TYR A 157 -5.66 -9.31 1.32
#